data_000801e0d0fa02668bd6c566ecca9f08
#
_entry.id   000801e0d0fa02668bd6c566ecca9f08
#
_cell.length_a   1.000
_cell.length_b   1.000
_cell.length_c   1.000
_cell.angle_alpha   90.00
_cell.angle_beta   90.00
_cell.angle_gamma   90.00
#
_symmetry.space_group_name_H-M   'P 1'
#
loop_
_entity.id
_entity.type
_entity.pdbx_description
1 polymer ?
#
loop_
_entity_poly.entity_id
_entity_poly.type
_entity_poly.pdbx_seq_one_letter_code
_entity_poly.pdbx_strand_id
1 'polypeptide(L)'
;MLEQDLASIMSFLTIHSGNPAPYYKNVPEQFRVPAVYFPRPEIGSSGDTFGTYALDFSLFVKFFHKTKEEAYELGYAAMSALLERRNRVPLIDETGKPTGKYIHVRDPTLRAVDEGAVQLEIDWTARKPFLIESDKCAVRSIETAYSAAVRFCTVSYSNPAFAGQKPKGSK
;
A
#
# COMPACT_ATOMS: atom_id res chain seq x y z
N MET A 1 -9.14 1.96 -6.99
CA MET A 1 -8.17 2.70 -6.16
C MET A 1 -6.77 2.66 -6.78
N LEU A 2 -6.11 1.50 -6.97
CA LEU A 2 -4.82 1.45 -7.68
C LEU A 2 -4.89 2.01 -9.10
N GLU A 3 -5.92 1.66 -9.85
CA GLU A 3 -6.12 2.16 -11.22
C GLU A 3 -6.32 3.67 -11.25
N GLN A 4 -7.00 4.24 -10.26
CA GLN A 4 -7.20 5.68 -10.13
C GLN A 4 -5.90 6.40 -9.78
N ASP A 5 -5.11 5.85 -8.85
CA ASP A 5 -3.82 6.40 -8.47
C ASP A 5 -2.87 6.41 -9.68
N LEU A 6 -2.81 5.28 -10.39
CA LEU A 6 -1.98 5.11 -11.58
C LEU A 6 -2.41 6.05 -12.71
N ALA A 7 -3.72 6.15 -13.00
CA ALA A 7 -4.26 7.07 -14.01
C ALA A 7 -3.93 8.52 -13.69
N SER A 8 -3.99 8.90 -12.41
CA SER A 8 -3.65 10.26 -11.94
C SER A 8 -2.17 10.58 -12.17
N ILE A 9 -1.28 9.64 -11.81
CA ILE A 9 0.17 9.78 -12.02
C ILE A 9 0.49 9.84 -13.51
N MET A 10 -0.08 8.94 -14.31
CA MET A 10 0.12 8.90 -15.76
C MET A 10 -0.32 10.20 -16.44
N SER A 11 -1.52 10.69 -16.12
CA SER A 11 -2.05 11.96 -16.64
C SER A 11 -1.15 13.12 -16.27
N PHE A 12 -0.74 13.20 -15.00
CA PHE A 12 0.14 14.25 -14.51
C PHE A 12 1.48 14.26 -15.25
N LEU A 13 2.16 13.13 -15.33
CA LEU A 13 3.48 13.02 -15.98
C LEU A 13 3.38 13.32 -17.47
N THR A 14 2.36 12.82 -18.18
CA THR A 14 2.17 13.07 -19.61
C THR A 14 2.00 14.57 -19.91
N ILE A 15 1.14 15.25 -19.12
CA ILE A 15 0.89 16.69 -19.30
C ILE A 15 2.15 17.51 -19.07
N HIS A 16 2.91 17.20 -18.02
CA HIS A 16 4.07 18.02 -17.63
C HIS A 16 5.37 17.67 -18.37
N SER A 17 5.40 16.55 -19.11
CA SER A 17 6.50 16.21 -20.00
C SER A 17 6.29 16.65 -21.46
N GLY A 18 5.32 17.53 -21.73
CA GLY A 18 5.07 18.04 -23.08
C GLY A 18 4.16 17.17 -23.96
N ASN A 19 3.31 16.34 -23.35
CA ASN A 19 2.35 15.44 -24.01
C ASN A 19 2.99 14.46 -25.02
N PRO A 20 4.03 13.69 -24.64
CA PRO A 20 4.53 12.62 -25.48
C PRO A 20 3.46 11.52 -25.67
N ALA A 21 3.60 10.71 -26.72
CA ALA A 21 2.69 9.61 -26.97
C ALA A 21 2.72 8.58 -25.83
N PRO A 22 1.63 8.36 -25.08
CA PRO A 22 1.62 7.42 -23.95
C PRO A 22 1.45 5.98 -24.43
N TYR A 23 2.27 5.07 -23.91
CA TYR A 23 2.16 3.63 -24.13
C TYR A 23 1.97 2.90 -22.80
N TYR A 24 1.07 1.91 -22.83
CA TYR A 24 0.69 1.11 -21.67
C TYR A 24 0.88 -0.38 -21.97
N LYS A 25 1.43 -1.12 -21.04
CA LYS A 25 1.62 -2.59 -21.08
C LYS A 25 2.60 -3.08 -22.15
N ASN A 26 2.47 -2.67 -23.40
CA ASN A 26 3.33 -3.09 -24.49
C ASN A 26 3.78 -1.87 -25.31
N VAL A 27 5.03 -1.83 -25.67
CA VAL A 27 5.59 -0.85 -26.62
C VAL A 27 5.71 -1.57 -27.94
N PRO A 28 5.05 -1.09 -29.04
CA PRO A 28 5.22 -1.68 -30.37
C PRO A 28 6.66 -1.49 -30.86
N GLU A 29 7.15 -2.36 -31.73
CA GLU A 29 8.50 -2.27 -32.30
C GLU A 29 8.76 -0.94 -33.03
N GLN A 30 7.71 -0.38 -33.64
CA GLN A 30 7.76 0.94 -34.28
C GLN A 30 6.87 1.93 -33.51
N PHE A 31 7.37 2.45 -32.40
CA PHE A 31 6.68 3.49 -31.65
C PHE A 31 7.10 4.90 -32.12
N ARG A 32 6.18 5.85 -31.95
CA ARG A 32 6.45 7.26 -32.29
C ARG A 32 7.18 7.93 -31.14
N VAL A 33 8.22 8.70 -31.46
CA VAL A 33 8.90 9.57 -30.50
C VAL A 33 8.49 11.03 -30.75
N PRO A 34 8.33 11.87 -29.72
CA PRO A 34 8.55 11.59 -28.28
C PRO A 34 7.47 10.65 -27.70
N ALA A 35 7.87 9.75 -26.81
CA ALA A 35 6.98 8.77 -26.18
C ALA A 35 7.25 8.60 -24.70
N VAL A 36 6.22 8.19 -23.97
CA VAL A 36 6.31 7.79 -22.56
C VAL A 36 5.70 6.41 -22.37
N TYR A 37 6.41 5.54 -21.70
CA TYR A 37 5.94 4.18 -21.38
C TYR A 37 5.73 4.02 -19.89
N PHE A 38 4.54 3.54 -19.56
CA PHE A 38 4.12 3.26 -18.20
C PHE A 38 4.04 1.74 -18.00
N PRO A 39 5.02 1.10 -17.35
CA PRO A 39 4.94 -0.29 -16.97
C PRO A 39 3.92 -0.49 -15.83
N ARG A 40 3.67 -1.74 -15.48
CA ARG A 40 2.93 -2.04 -14.25
C ARG A 40 3.80 -1.69 -13.04
N PRO A 41 3.24 -1.07 -11.99
CA PRO A 41 3.98 -0.80 -10.78
C PRO A 41 4.34 -2.11 -10.07
N GLU A 42 5.50 -2.14 -9.45
CA GLU A 42 5.84 -3.16 -8.47
C GLU A 42 5.10 -2.87 -7.17
N ILE A 43 4.64 -3.92 -6.49
CA ILE A 43 3.80 -3.80 -5.30
C ILE A 43 4.46 -4.56 -4.17
N GLY A 44 4.83 -3.83 -3.12
CA GLY A 44 5.26 -4.37 -1.84
C GLY A 44 4.19 -4.16 -0.78
N SER A 45 4.38 -4.78 0.38
CA SER A 45 3.55 -4.54 1.56
C SER A 45 4.42 -4.31 2.77
N SER A 46 4.05 -3.35 3.61
CA SER A 46 4.69 -3.09 4.88
C SER A 46 3.67 -2.98 6.00
N GLY A 47 4.13 -3.24 7.24
CA GLY A 47 3.33 -2.97 8.44
C GLY A 47 3.17 -1.46 8.63
N ASP A 48 2.00 -1.03 9.08
CA ASP A 48 1.76 0.40 9.38
C ASP A 48 1.27 0.57 10.81
N THR A 49 0.04 0.14 11.12
CA THR A 49 -0.53 0.20 12.48
C THR A 49 -1.29 -1.08 12.83
N PHE A 50 -1.80 -1.19 14.06
CA PHE A 50 -2.66 -2.33 14.44
C PHE A 50 -3.97 -2.41 13.65
N GLY A 51 -4.41 -1.29 13.06
CA GLY A 51 -5.68 -1.21 12.32
C GLY A 51 -5.52 -1.09 10.81
N THR A 52 -4.30 -0.84 10.30
CA THR A 52 -4.03 -0.59 8.89
C THR A 52 -2.74 -1.26 8.43
N TYR A 53 -2.70 -1.62 7.14
CA TYR A 53 -1.48 -2.03 6.44
C TYR A 53 -1.17 -1.07 5.30
N ALA A 54 0.10 -0.95 4.97
CA ALA A 54 0.57 -0.14 3.86
C ALA A 54 0.90 -1.02 2.65
N LEU A 55 0.51 -0.54 1.47
CA LEU A 55 0.97 -1.04 0.19
C LEU A 55 1.93 -0.02 -0.41
N ASP A 56 3.14 -0.45 -0.66
CA ASP A 56 4.18 0.36 -1.28
C ASP A 56 4.24 0.03 -2.77
N PHE A 57 4.21 1.07 -3.58
CA PHE A 57 4.22 0.98 -5.04
C PHE A 57 5.46 1.66 -5.58
N SER A 58 6.12 1.00 -6.56
CA SER A 58 7.25 1.55 -7.31
C SER A 58 6.93 1.51 -8.80
N LEU A 59 7.03 2.65 -9.47
CA LEU A 59 6.74 2.79 -10.90
C LEU A 59 7.97 3.33 -11.64
N PHE A 60 8.40 2.62 -12.68
CA PHE A 60 9.57 2.91 -13.50
C PHE A 60 9.16 3.46 -14.87
N VAL A 61 8.81 4.73 -14.94
CA VAL A 61 8.36 5.38 -16.17
C VAL A 61 9.54 5.60 -17.12
N LYS A 62 9.39 5.23 -18.40
CA LYS A 62 10.43 5.43 -19.40
C LYS A 62 10.02 6.48 -20.42
N PHE A 63 10.87 7.47 -20.61
CA PHE A 63 10.73 8.50 -21.64
C PHE A 63 11.65 8.17 -22.79
N PHE A 64 11.12 8.25 -24.03
CA PHE A 64 11.86 7.97 -25.25
C PHE A 64 11.85 9.18 -26.16
N HIS A 65 13.03 9.51 -26.71
CA HIS A 65 13.20 10.53 -27.74
C HIS A 65 14.29 10.10 -28.76
N LYS A 66 14.55 10.92 -29.76
CA LYS A 66 15.54 10.64 -30.77
C LYS A 66 16.97 10.66 -30.22
N THR A 67 17.23 11.55 -29.28
CA THR A 67 18.51 11.69 -28.60
C THR A 67 18.37 11.51 -27.10
N LYS A 68 19.47 11.21 -26.44
CA LYS A 68 19.51 11.03 -24.98
C LYS A 68 19.20 12.33 -24.23
N GLU A 69 19.71 13.45 -24.77
CA GLU A 69 19.51 14.78 -24.20
C GLU A 69 18.04 15.18 -24.25
N GLU A 70 17.37 14.97 -25.39
CA GLU A 70 15.94 15.26 -25.54
C GLU A 70 15.07 14.35 -24.65
N ALA A 71 15.42 13.07 -24.51
CA ALA A 71 14.74 12.15 -23.61
C ALA A 71 14.93 12.57 -22.13
N TYR A 72 16.13 13.06 -21.80
CA TYR A 72 16.42 13.54 -20.45
C TYR A 72 15.64 14.81 -20.12
N GLU A 73 15.48 15.73 -21.06
CA GLU A 73 14.68 16.96 -20.89
C GLU A 73 13.21 16.64 -20.61
N LEU A 74 12.62 15.64 -21.29
CA LEU A 74 11.26 15.20 -21.02
C LEU A 74 11.10 14.67 -19.58
N GLY A 75 12.02 13.80 -19.17
CA GLY A 75 12.02 13.23 -17.81
C GLY A 75 12.28 14.30 -16.75
N TYR A 76 13.20 15.23 -17.03
CA TYR A 76 13.53 16.34 -16.13
C TYR A 76 12.33 17.29 -15.96
N ALA A 77 11.61 17.62 -17.03
CA ALA A 77 10.42 18.45 -16.95
C ALA A 77 9.34 17.80 -16.08
N ALA A 78 9.11 16.48 -16.24
CA ALA A 78 8.18 15.74 -15.42
C ALA A 78 8.60 15.72 -13.95
N MET A 79 9.87 15.47 -13.65
CA MET A 79 10.42 15.46 -12.30
C MET A 79 10.34 16.85 -11.64
N SER A 80 10.72 17.91 -12.38
CA SER A 80 10.64 19.29 -11.88
C SER A 80 9.23 19.68 -11.50
N ALA A 81 8.24 19.31 -12.33
CA ALA A 81 6.83 19.57 -12.02
C ALA A 81 6.35 18.85 -10.76
N LEU A 82 6.87 17.65 -10.46
CA LEU A 82 6.62 16.95 -9.19
C LEU A 82 7.19 17.73 -8.00
N LEU A 83 8.48 18.14 -8.11
CA LEU A 83 9.17 18.85 -7.04
C LEU A 83 8.54 20.23 -6.74
N GLU A 84 8.18 20.99 -7.78
CA GLU A 84 7.50 22.29 -7.66
C GLU A 84 6.17 22.15 -6.89
N ARG A 85 5.48 21.04 -7.04
CA ARG A 85 4.23 20.71 -6.33
C ARG A 85 4.46 19.94 -5.02
N ARG A 86 5.67 19.93 -4.52
CA ARG A 86 6.06 19.19 -3.29
C ARG A 86 5.69 17.71 -3.37
N ASN A 87 5.94 17.09 -4.51
CA ASN A 87 5.64 15.68 -4.82
C ASN A 87 4.15 15.30 -4.64
N ARG A 88 3.23 16.25 -4.88
CA ARG A 88 1.79 16.02 -4.81
C ARG A 88 1.17 15.93 -6.18
N VAL A 89 0.64 14.77 -6.50
CA VAL A 89 -0.11 14.53 -7.73
C VAL A 89 -1.60 14.61 -7.40
N PRO A 90 -2.39 15.49 -8.07
CA PRO A 90 -3.82 15.56 -7.84
C PRO A 90 -4.51 14.27 -8.29
N LEU A 91 -5.36 13.71 -7.41
CA LEU A 91 -6.14 12.54 -7.70
C LEU A 91 -7.31 12.93 -8.62
N ILE A 92 -7.43 12.27 -9.76
CA ILE A 92 -8.52 12.48 -10.72
C ILE A 92 -9.61 11.42 -10.56
N ASP A 93 -10.84 11.76 -10.88
CA ASP A 93 -11.96 10.82 -10.97
C ASP A 93 -12.01 10.11 -12.35
N GLU A 94 -13.00 9.27 -12.56
CA GLU A 94 -13.22 8.54 -13.83
C GLU A 94 -13.47 9.48 -15.02
N THR A 95 -13.86 10.73 -14.76
CA THR A 95 -14.08 11.76 -15.78
C THR A 95 -12.83 12.61 -16.05
N GLY A 96 -11.71 12.34 -15.35
CA GLY A 96 -10.47 13.11 -15.45
C GLY A 96 -10.46 14.42 -14.65
N LYS A 97 -11.47 14.67 -13.80
CA LYS A 97 -11.55 15.88 -12.97
C LYS A 97 -10.84 15.68 -11.62
N PRO A 98 -10.17 16.71 -11.09
CA PRO A 98 -9.54 16.65 -9.77
C PRO A 98 -10.58 16.43 -8.66
N THR A 99 -10.34 15.46 -7.79
CA THR A 99 -11.20 15.13 -6.64
C THR A 99 -10.94 15.98 -5.40
N GLY A 100 -9.94 16.88 -5.43
CA GLY A 100 -9.45 17.62 -4.27
C GLY A 100 -8.52 16.81 -3.35
N LYS A 101 -8.28 15.55 -3.64
CA LYS A 101 -7.31 14.69 -2.94
C LYS A 101 -5.99 14.63 -3.71
N TYR A 102 -4.93 14.21 -3.04
CA TYR A 102 -3.59 14.14 -3.61
C TYR A 102 -2.93 12.80 -3.27
N ILE A 103 -2.13 12.31 -4.21
CA ILE A 103 -1.15 11.24 -3.98
C ILE A 103 0.17 11.92 -3.64
N HIS A 104 0.83 11.47 -2.59
CA HIS A 104 2.18 11.92 -2.26
C HIS A 104 3.19 10.91 -2.82
N VAL A 105 3.97 11.38 -3.79
CA VAL A 105 5.08 10.63 -4.39
C VAL A 105 6.33 10.82 -3.53
N ARG A 106 7.11 9.76 -3.33
CA ARG A 106 8.37 9.81 -2.60
C ARG A 106 9.54 9.79 -3.58
N ASP A 107 10.57 10.55 -3.26
CA ASP A 107 11.92 10.51 -3.79
C ASP A 107 12.04 10.23 -5.32
N PRO A 108 11.43 11.08 -6.21
CA PRO A 108 11.53 10.87 -7.64
C PRO A 108 12.99 10.88 -8.08
N THR A 109 13.42 9.82 -8.77
CA THR A 109 14.80 9.66 -9.23
C THR A 109 14.81 9.47 -10.73
N LEU A 110 15.63 10.30 -11.44
CA LEU A 110 15.79 10.25 -12.89
C LEU A 110 17.13 9.61 -13.24
N ARG A 111 17.11 8.59 -14.10
CA ARG A 111 18.31 7.88 -14.56
C ARG A 111 18.30 7.69 -16.07
N ALA A 112 19.43 7.90 -16.73
CA ALA A 112 19.61 7.51 -18.11
C ALA A 112 19.80 5.97 -18.17
N VAL A 113 19.05 5.31 -19.04
CA VAL A 113 19.07 3.84 -19.19
C VAL A 113 19.76 3.42 -20.46
N ASP A 114 19.43 4.07 -21.60
CA ASP A 114 19.92 3.72 -22.91
C ASP A 114 20.05 4.97 -23.82
N GLU A 115 20.59 4.80 -25.06
CA GLU A 115 20.53 5.84 -26.06
C GLU A 115 19.07 6.18 -26.39
N GLY A 116 18.68 7.44 -26.12
CA GLY A 116 17.33 7.92 -26.34
C GLY A 116 16.27 7.44 -25.33
N ALA A 117 16.68 6.80 -24.21
CA ALA A 117 15.78 6.35 -23.16
C ALA A 117 16.23 6.79 -21.76
N VAL A 118 15.30 7.39 -21.01
CA VAL A 118 15.51 7.85 -19.64
C VAL A 118 14.40 7.30 -18.76
N GLN A 119 14.72 6.86 -17.55
CA GLN A 119 13.79 6.28 -16.59
C GLN A 119 13.59 7.22 -15.40
N LEU A 120 12.35 7.52 -15.11
CA LEU A 120 11.91 8.18 -13.89
C LEU A 120 11.31 7.13 -12.95
N GLU A 121 11.92 6.96 -11.79
CA GLU A 121 11.45 6.10 -10.71
C GLU A 121 10.66 6.94 -9.71
N ILE A 122 9.47 6.49 -9.38
CA ILE A 122 8.57 7.15 -8.43
C ILE A 122 7.92 6.12 -7.53
N ASP A 123 7.89 6.43 -6.23
CA ASP A 123 7.30 5.59 -5.20
C ASP A 123 6.12 6.28 -4.54
N TRP A 124 5.12 5.52 -4.14
CA TRP A 124 4.05 6.02 -3.28
C TRP A 124 3.49 4.92 -2.39
N THR A 125 2.81 5.29 -1.33
CA THR A 125 2.21 4.36 -0.37
C THR A 125 0.71 4.59 -0.26
N ALA A 126 -0.05 3.53 -0.33
CA ALA A 126 -1.48 3.53 -0.03
C ALA A 126 -1.78 2.74 1.25
N ARG A 127 -2.47 3.36 2.21
CA ARG A 127 -2.90 2.70 3.46
C ARG A 127 -4.29 2.12 3.32
N LYS A 128 -4.47 0.91 3.83
CA LYS A 128 -5.75 0.22 3.85
C LYS A 128 -6.05 -0.33 5.24
N PRO A 129 -7.30 -0.27 5.69
CA PRO A 129 -7.69 -0.90 6.95
C PRO A 129 -7.63 -2.43 6.82
N PHE A 130 -7.25 -3.11 7.91
CA PHE A 130 -7.46 -4.55 8.00
C PHE A 130 -8.97 -4.85 8.01
N LEU A 131 -9.35 -5.93 7.36
CA LEU A 131 -10.68 -6.51 7.54
C LEU A 131 -10.69 -7.17 8.92
N ILE A 132 -11.16 -6.45 9.92
CA ILE A 132 -11.43 -7.03 11.24
C ILE A 132 -12.76 -7.77 11.11
N GLU A 133 -12.71 -9.06 10.81
CA GLU A 133 -13.87 -9.91 11.07
C GLU A 133 -14.09 -9.87 12.58
N SER A 134 -15.16 -9.21 13.00
CA SER A 134 -15.60 -9.26 14.39
C SER A 134 -16.11 -10.67 14.66
N ASP A 135 -15.20 -11.57 15.01
CA ASP A 135 -15.52 -12.88 15.54
C ASP A 135 -16.24 -12.72 16.89
N LYS A 136 -17.51 -12.33 16.81
CA LYS A 136 -18.42 -12.39 17.97
C LYS A 136 -18.56 -13.82 18.51
N CYS A 137 -18.11 -14.83 17.75
CA CYS A 137 -18.07 -16.22 18.18
C CYS A 137 -16.89 -16.56 19.09
N ALA A 138 -15.70 -15.98 18.87
CA ALA A 138 -14.51 -16.34 19.66
C ALA A 138 -14.63 -15.91 21.13
N VAL A 139 -15.18 -14.74 21.39
CA VAL A 139 -15.38 -14.25 22.77
C VAL A 139 -16.42 -15.09 23.51
N ARG A 140 -17.51 -15.51 22.86
CA ARG A 140 -18.50 -16.42 23.49
C ARG A 140 -17.91 -17.80 23.80
N SER A 141 -17.04 -18.33 22.94
CA SER A 141 -16.39 -19.62 23.17
C SER A 141 -15.43 -19.58 24.36
N ILE A 142 -14.71 -18.48 24.57
CA ILE A 142 -13.80 -18.31 25.70
C ILE A 142 -14.58 -18.13 27.01
N GLU A 143 -15.65 -17.34 27.03
CA GLU A 143 -16.50 -17.21 28.20
C GLU A 143 -17.18 -18.51 28.56
N THR A 144 -17.66 -19.31 27.60
CA THR A 144 -18.28 -20.63 27.83
C THR A 144 -17.24 -21.63 28.35
N ALA A 145 -16.03 -21.62 27.81
CA ALA A 145 -14.93 -22.48 28.27
C ALA A 145 -14.49 -22.12 29.69
N TYR A 146 -14.39 -20.82 30.01
CA TYR A 146 -14.01 -20.35 31.34
C TYR A 146 -15.12 -20.69 32.38
N SER A 147 -16.36 -20.51 32.02
CA SER A 147 -17.49 -20.88 32.88
C SER A 147 -17.58 -22.40 33.15
N ALA A 148 -17.26 -23.24 32.15
CA ALA A 148 -17.17 -24.68 32.29
C ALA A 148 -16.00 -25.10 33.19
N ALA A 149 -14.83 -24.48 33.02
CA ALA A 149 -13.63 -24.76 33.83
C ALA A 149 -13.82 -24.39 35.31
N VAL A 150 -14.50 -23.26 35.59
CA VAL A 150 -14.80 -22.84 36.95
C VAL A 150 -15.81 -23.79 37.62
N ARG A 151 -16.78 -24.32 36.89
CA ARG A 151 -17.73 -25.35 37.44
C ARG A 151 -17.01 -26.68 37.74
N PHE A 152 -16.02 -27.08 36.95
CA PHE A 152 -15.25 -28.29 37.23
C PHE A 152 -14.34 -28.14 38.46
N CYS A 153 -13.76 -26.98 38.70
CA CYS A 153 -12.96 -26.73 39.90
C CYS A 153 -13.79 -26.71 41.20
N THR A 154 -15.02 -26.24 41.14
CA THR A 154 -15.90 -26.21 42.35
C THR A 154 -16.48 -27.58 42.72
N VAL A 155 -16.60 -28.53 41.77
CA VAL A 155 -17.08 -29.89 42.02
C VAL A 155 -16.02 -30.81 42.62
N SER A 156 -14.72 -30.53 42.39
CA SER A 156 -13.61 -31.38 42.88
C SER A 156 -13.21 -31.12 44.35
N TYR A 157 -13.74 -30.12 45.02
CA TYR A 157 -13.40 -29.79 46.41
C TYR A 157 -14.42 -30.28 47.48
N SER A 158 -15.46 -31.04 47.09
CA SER A 158 -16.36 -31.71 48.01
C SER A 158 -15.88 -33.15 48.25
N ASN A 159 -14.76 -33.31 48.95
CA ASN A 159 -14.30 -34.61 49.46
C ASN A 159 -14.83 -34.79 50.88
N PRO A 160 -15.79 -35.68 51.16
CA PRO A 160 -16.38 -35.86 52.47
C PRO A 160 -15.60 -36.86 53.33
N ALA A 161 -14.27 -36.66 53.48
CA ALA A 161 -13.43 -37.60 54.22
C ALA A 161 -12.60 -36.95 55.32
N PHE A 162 -13.18 -35.99 56.07
CA PHE A 162 -12.56 -35.54 57.34
C PHE A 162 -13.65 -35.17 58.37
N ALA A 163 -14.55 -36.11 58.63
CA ALA A 163 -15.43 -36.06 59.81
C ALA A 163 -15.06 -37.20 60.73
N GLY A 164 -14.31 -36.93 61.75
CA GLY A 164 -14.16 -37.91 62.84
C GLY A 164 -12.78 -38.09 63.44
N GLN A 165 -12.29 -37.13 64.18
CA GLN A 165 -11.40 -37.40 65.33
C GLN A 165 -11.61 -36.35 66.43
N LYS A 166 -12.40 -36.74 67.46
CA LYS A 166 -12.46 -36.02 68.71
C LYS A 166 -11.14 -36.24 69.48
N PRO A 167 -10.54 -35.24 70.06
CA PRO A 167 -9.43 -35.45 70.99
C PRO A 167 -9.96 -36.03 72.31
N LYS A 168 -9.41 -37.17 72.70
CA LYS A 168 -9.55 -37.73 74.06
C LYS A 168 -8.77 -36.85 75.00
N GLY A 169 -9.42 -36.46 76.10
CA GLY A 169 -8.80 -35.78 77.21
C GLY A 169 -7.82 -36.68 77.98
N SER A 170 -6.83 -36.10 78.54
CA SER A 170 -6.08 -36.67 79.69
C SER A 170 -5.87 -35.61 80.75
N LYS A 171 -6.02 -36.13 81.90
CA LYS A 171 -5.92 -35.58 83.27
C LYS A 171 -4.73 -34.65 83.46
#